data_36bbf32cb43e4cf853123dca1107a43e
#
_entry.id   36bbf32cb43e4cf853123dca1107a43e
#
_cell.length_a   1.000
_cell.length_b   1.000
_cell.length_c   1.000
_cell.angle_alpha   90.00
_cell.angle_beta   90.00
_cell.angle_gamma   90.00
#
_symmetry.space_group_name_H-M   'P 1'
#
loop_
_entity.id
_entity.type
_entity.pdbx_description
1 polymer ?
#
loop_
_entity_poly.entity_id
_entity_poly.type
_entity_poly.pdbx_seq_one_letter_code
_entity_poly.pdbx_strand_id
1 'polypeptide(L)'
;MRELSVADYMVEFFIANGVTDVFGYQGGMVCHIFDSLGIYKDRIHYHSCGSEQGAAFAACGYAQATGKLGVIITTSGPGFTNALTGLANAWFDSIPVMLISGQVNTKDKKRAYSLRQYGFQEIQAVDMAVPIVKKAYEFDDDTDVVLGLDDAYRTVFDGRKGPVYIDIPINIERNLIKTDDQLKAIEQTPPVTVDASGYIDELFAAKRPIILAGGGISQCGLRDGFKELVELLKVPVVTTMPGNDLIPTDSPYRVGFMGGTARREAGIVLYNTDFVLALGTRMSNKCIGYTHSQFIPKAKKLIRVEIDETEFERQLKDCEEDVVADLRSFIPSAISYAEKIIGSHNHMPWVNAVNEMRKAMSKTDITFGNELLGHFTELLPQNANITLDVGNNLVYSVQSSIIKNGTRMYASAGLGSMGYSIPAAVGVAVGSKVPTYAVTGDGGAQMNIQELNTIAKSRLPVKILVLNNKALGHIIVFQKHYLDDRRIATTEAGGDYHSCDFAALGRAYGIRSYKIFDIGELDQYQDVLRDAEPALFEVEFEDCGMLPNIHGGLDPLTNGPELPKDVLDAVNRIMGF
;
A
#
# COMPACT_ATOMS: atom_id res chain seq x y z
N MET A 1 -15.66 31.22 -24.31
CA MET A 1 -14.31 30.59 -24.50
C MET A 1 -13.26 31.62 -24.10
N ARG A 2 -12.30 31.22 -23.32
CA ARG A 2 -11.14 32.02 -22.86
C ARG A 2 -9.85 31.39 -23.35
N GLU A 3 -8.76 32.17 -23.34
CA GLU A 3 -7.43 31.67 -23.61
C GLU A 3 -6.66 31.47 -22.29
N LEU A 4 -6.02 30.32 -22.14
CA LEU A 4 -5.13 29.98 -21.03
C LEU A 4 -3.81 29.48 -21.57
N SER A 5 -2.73 29.65 -20.80
CA SER A 5 -1.54 28.84 -21.02
C SER A 5 -1.84 27.37 -20.76
N VAL A 6 -1.09 26.47 -21.40
CA VAL A 6 -1.20 25.02 -21.12
C VAL A 6 -0.95 24.75 -19.62
N ALA A 7 0.02 25.43 -19.00
CA ALA A 7 0.30 25.31 -17.58
C ALA A 7 -0.92 25.71 -16.71
N ASP A 8 -1.60 26.83 -17.02
CA ASP A 8 -2.81 27.24 -16.30
C ASP A 8 -3.95 26.24 -16.52
N TYR A 9 -4.11 25.77 -17.78
CA TYR A 9 -5.12 24.76 -18.09
C TYR A 9 -4.91 23.47 -17.30
N MET A 10 -3.67 22.98 -17.20
CA MET A 10 -3.35 21.77 -16.44
C MET A 10 -3.74 21.92 -14.95
N VAL A 11 -3.43 23.05 -14.36
CA VAL A 11 -3.78 23.32 -12.94
C VAL A 11 -5.30 23.40 -12.75
N GLU A 12 -6.01 24.10 -13.64
CA GLU A 12 -7.47 24.13 -13.60
C GLU A 12 -8.12 22.78 -13.86
N PHE A 13 -7.53 22.00 -14.76
CA PHE A 13 -7.96 20.62 -15.01
C PHE A 13 -7.87 19.77 -13.75
N PHE A 14 -6.77 19.85 -13.00
CA PHE A 14 -6.65 19.15 -11.73
C PHE A 14 -7.70 19.59 -10.72
N ILE A 15 -7.90 20.90 -10.59
CA ILE A 15 -8.91 21.46 -9.69
C ILE A 15 -10.32 20.99 -10.08
N ALA A 16 -10.66 21.00 -11.37
CA ALA A 16 -11.96 20.54 -11.87
C ALA A 16 -12.20 19.07 -11.54
N ASN A 17 -11.15 18.25 -11.55
CA ASN A 17 -11.18 16.81 -11.22
C ASN A 17 -10.97 16.52 -9.72
N GLY A 18 -11.08 17.52 -8.85
CA GLY A 18 -11.09 17.35 -7.40
C GLY A 18 -9.71 17.13 -6.77
N VAL A 19 -8.62 17.39 -7.50
CA VAL A 19 -7.27 17.40 -6.96
C VAL A 19 -7.09 18.70 -6.16
N THR A 20 -6.75 18.57 -4.91
CA THR A 20 -6.53 19.71 -4.00
C THR A 20 -5.07 19.85 -3.59
N ASP A 21 -4.27 18.81 -3.78
CA ASP A 21 -2.91 18.73 -3.31
C ASP A 21 -2.02 18.05 -4.35
N VAL A 22 -0.86 18.63 -4.63
CA VAL A 22 0.14 18.10 -5.55
C VAL A 22 1.51 18.04 -4.88
N PHE A 23 2.33 17.08 -5.26
CA PHE A 23 3.63 16.81 -4.65
C PHE A 23 4.73 16.95 -5.70
N GLY A 24 5.91 17.36 -5.31
CA GLY A 24 6.99 17.44 -6.27
C GLY A 24 8.22 18.16 -5.75
N TYR A 25 9.12 18.43 -6.68
CA TYR A 25 10.31 19.25 -6.46
C TYR A 25 10.51 20.15 -7.67
N GLN A 26 10.62 21.47 -7.43
CA GLN A 26 10.73 22.45 -8.52
C GLN A 26 12.07 22.34 -9.25
N GLY A 27 12.04 22.58 -10.57
CA GLY A 27 13.21 22.69 -11.41
C GLY A 27 12.93 23.43 -12.72
N GLY A 28 13.96 23.70 -13.48
CA GLY A 28 13.88 24.62 -14.63
C GLY A 28 12.81 24.27 -15.66
N MET A 29 12.60 22.98 -15.93
CA MET A 29 11.72 22.54 -17.04
C MET A 29 10.23 22.40 -16.64
N VAL A 30 9.84 22.84 -15.45
CA VAL A 30 8.43 22.88 -14.97
C VAL A 30 8.08 24.22 -14.33
N CYS A 31 8.89 25.26 -14.59
CA CYS A 31 8.70 26.56 -13.97
C CYS A 31 7.33 27.18 -14.25
N HIS A 32 6.77 26.97 -15.43
CA HIS A 32 5.46 27.53 -15.79
C HIS A 32 4.32 26.82 -15.07
N ILE A 33 4.41 25.50 -14.88
CA ILE A 33 3.42 24.76 -14.10
C ILE A 33 3.48 25.21 -12.61
N PHE A 34 4.68 25.42 -12.05
CA PHE A 34 4.82 25.92 -10.68
C PHE A 34 4.36 27.37 -10.51
N ASP A 35 4.55 28.22 -11.54
CA ASP A 35 4.00 29.59 -11.54
C ASP A 35 2.48 29.54 -11.51
N SER A 36 1.86 28.70 -12.33
CA SER A 36 0.42 28.48 -12.33
C SER A 36 -0.09 27.95 -10.98
N LEU A 37 0.60 26.98 -10.35
CA LEU A 37 0.25 26.55 -8.99
C LEU A 37 0.28 27.71 -7.98
N GLY A 38 1.22 28.64 -8.13
CA GLY A 38 1.30 29.86 -7.33
C GLY A 38 0.10 30.79 -7.56
N ILE A 39 -0.38 30.92 -8.81
CA ILE A 39 -1.58 31.69 -9.16
C ILE A 39 -2.84 31.10 -8.50
N TYR A 40 -2.98 29.77 -8.53
CA TYR A 40 -4.16 29.05 -8.05
C TYR A 40 -4.04 28.52 -6.61
N LYS A 41 -3.07 29.02 -5.82
CA LYS A 41 -2.73 28.52 -4.46
C LYS A 41 -3.89 28.45 -3.46
N ASP A 42 -4.95 29.21 -3.67
CA ASP A 42 -6.14 29.19 -2.80
C ASP A 42 -7.07 27.99 -3.10
N ARG A 43 -6.83 27.26 -4.19
CA ARG A 43 -7.66 26.16 -4.66
C ARG A 43 -6.92 24.84 -4.77
N ILE A 44 -5.59 24.88 -4.97
CA ILE A 44 -4.70 23.71 -5.05
C ILE A 44 -3.41 24.02 -4.30
N HIS A 45 -2.94 23.08 -3.47
CA HIS A 45 -1.76 23.27 -2.64
C HIS A 45 -0.59 22.44 -3.17
N TYR A 46 0.56 23.08 -3.26
CA TYR A 46 1.81 22.42 -3.60
C TYR A 46 2.57 22.03 -2.32
N HIS A 47 2.99 20.77 -2.25
CA HIS A 47 3.81 20.23 -1.17
C HIS A 47 5.22 19.92 -1.70
N SER A 48 6.20 20.73 -1.29
CA SER A 48 7.61 20.50 -1.60
C SER A 48 8.14 19.37 -0.72
N CYS A 49 8.56 18.27 -1.35
CA CYS A 49 9.22 17.15 -0.68
C CYS A 49 10.74 17.32 -0.70
N GLY A 50 11.45 16.55 0.11
CA GLY A 50 12.92 16.58 0.17
C GLY A 50 13.60 15.93 -1.04
N SER A 51 12.85 15.14 -1.82
CA SER A 51 13.29 14.50 -3.06
C SER A 51 12.09 14.14 -3.95
N GLU A 52 12.35 13.88 -5.23
CA GLU A 52 11.30 13.43 -6.16
C GLU A 52 10.80 12.02 -5.84
N GLN A 53 11.66 11.15 -5.28
CA GLN A 53 11.23 9.85 -4.76
C GLN A 53 10.27 10.03 -3.59
N GLY A 54 10.60 10.91 -2.65
CA GLY A 54 9.73 11.26 -1.52
C GLY A 54 8.40 11.84 -2.00
N ALA A 55 8.42 12.74 -3.00
CA ALA A 55 7.22 13.30 -3.61
C ALA A 55 6.33 12.22 -4.24
N ALA A 56 6.92 11.26 -4.93
CA ALA A 56 6.19 10.17 -5.56
C ALA A 56 5.55 9.23 -4.53
N PHE A 57 6.25 8.90 -3.44
CA PHE A 57 5.66 8.13 -2.33
C PHE A 57 4.58 8.91 -1.57
N ALA A 58 4.76 10.23 -1.41
CA ALA A 58 3.72 11.09 -0.81
C ALA A 58 2.46 11.11 -1.68
N ALA A 59 2.59 11.26 -2.99
CA ALA A 59 1.46 11.18 -3.91
C ALA A 59 0.76 9.82 -3.86
N CYS A 60 1.52 8.71 -3.72
CA CYS A 60 0.95 7.38 -3.50
C CYS A 60 0.14 7.33 -2.19
N GLY A 61 0.70 7.80 -1.09
CA GLY A 61 0.01 7.86 0.20
C GLY A 61 -1.27 8.71 0.14
N TYR A 62 -1.21 9.86 -0.50
CA TYR A 62 -2.37 10.74 -0.72
C TYR A 62 -3.47 10.02 -1.52
N ALA A 63 -3.10 9.41 -2.64
CA ALA A 63 -4.06 8.72 -3.51
C ALA A 63 -4.73 7.53 -2.78
N GLN A 64 -3.97 6.76 -2.01
CA GLN A 64 -4.52 5.65 -1.22
C GLN A 64 -5.43 6.12 -0.07
N ALA A 65 -5.09 7.24 0.57
CA ALA A 65 -5.88 7.77 1.68
C ALA A 65 -7.20 8.41 1.21
N THR A 66 -7.19 9.07 0.06
CA THR A 66 -8.31 9.87 -0.44
C THR A 66 -9.13 9.19 -1.53
N GLY A 67 -8.56 8.20 -2.23
CA GLY A 67 -9.14 7.61 -3.45
C GLY A 67 -9.03 8.52 -4.69
N LYS A 68 -8.45 9.73 -4.55
CA LYS A 68 -8.27 10.71 -5.61
C LYS A 68 -6.98 10.48 -6.39
N LEU A 69 -6.82 11.23 -7.48
CA LEU A 69 -5.57 11.25 -8.25
C LEU A 69 -4.43 11.83 -7.42
N GLY A 70 -3.33 11.09 -7.28
CA GLY A 70 -2.06 11.61 -6.79
C GLY A 70 -1.28 12.27 -7.93
N VAL A 71 -0.92 13.54 -7.78
CA VAL A 71 -0.17 14.26 -8.83
C VAL A 71 1.26 14.52 -8.36
N ILE A 72 2.21 14.16 -9.23
CA ILE A 72 3.65 14.36 -9.03
C ILE A 72 4.17 15.27 -10.12
N ILE A 73 4.87 16.34 -9.75
CA ILE A 73 5.47 17.27 -10.72
C ILE A 73 6.98 17.35 -10.46
N THR A 74 7.77 17.01 -11.48
CA THR A 74 9.24 17.01 -11.41
C THR A 74 9.86 17.67 -12.63
N THR A 75 11.11 18.11 -12.51
CA THR A 75 11.87 18.55 -13.69
C THR A 75 12.31 17.38 -14.56
N SER A 76 12.86 17.67 -15.73
CA SER A 76 13.47 16.68 -16.62
C SER A 76 14.72 16.02 -16.03
N GLY A 77 15.23 15.02 -16.70
CA GLY A 77 16.49 14.36 -16.34
C GLY A 77 16.42 13.71 -14.94
N PRO A 78 17.23 14.19 -13.98
CA PRO A 78 17.29 13.60 -12.63
C PRO A 78 15.96 13.70 -11.86
N GLY A 79 15.15 14.72 -12.10
CA GLY A 79 13.84 14.84 -11.47
C GLY A 79 12.92 13.70 -11.83
N PHE A 80 12.87 13.33 -13.11
CA PHE A 80 12.12 12.16 -13.55
C PHE A 80 12.73 10.85 -13.04
N THR A 81 14.05 10.64 -13.19
CA THR A 81 14.67 9.37 -12.80
C THR A 81 14.59 9.10 -11.31
N ASN A 82 14.65 10.13 -10.46
CA ASN A 82 14.44 9.99 -9.03
C ASN A 82 13.01 9.57 -8.68
N ALA A 83 12.00 9.99 -9.44
CA ALA A 83 10.60 9.64 -9.20
C ALA A 83 10.24 8.21 -9.65
N LEU A 84 11.06 7.54 -10.47
CA LEU A 84 10.75 6.22 -11.05
C LEU A 84 10.42 5.15 -10.01
N THR A 85 11.12 5.13 -8.88
CA THR A 85 10.83 4.16 -7.80
C THR A 85 9.41 4.33 -7.27
N GLY A 86 8.97 5.55 -7.07
CA GLY A 86 7.60 5.82 -6.62
C GLY A 86 6.56 5.50 -7.70
N LEU A 87 6.89 5.75 -8.98
CA LEU A 87 6.02 5.39 -10.11
C LEU A 87 5.87 3.87 -10.22
N ALA A 88 6.96 3.12 -10.11
CA ALA A 88 6.93 1.65 -10.06
C ALA A 88 6.12 1.14 -8.85
N ASN A 89 6.25 1.78 -7.67
CA ASN A 89 5.42 1.45 -6.52
C ASN A 89 3.93 1.61 -6.83
N ALA A 90 3.55 2.71 -7.47
CA ALA A 90 2.17 2.95 -7.87
C ALA A 90 1.65 1.88 -8.85
N TRP A 91 2.50 1.44 -9.79
CA TRP A 91 2.16 0.38 -10.74
C TRP A 91 1.86 -0.94 -10.06
N PHE A 92 2.79 -1.44 -9.23
CA PHE A 92 2.63 -2.74 -8.57
C PHE A 92 1.53 -2.77 -7.51
N ASP A 93 1.20 -1.63 -6.89
CA ASP A 93 0.16 -1.52 -5.89
C ASP A 93 -1.16 -0.92 -6.45
N SER A 94 -1.25 -0.74 -7.77
CA SER A 94 -2.46 -0.26 -8.46
C SER A 94 -2.97 1.08 -7.92
N ILE A 95 -2.05 2.03 -7.69
CA ILE A 95 -2.35 3.34 -7.10
C ILE A 95 -2.56 4.37 -8.22
N PRO A 96 -3.65 5.15 -8.19
CA PRO A 96 -3.95 6.15 -9.20
C PRO A 96 -3.07 7.38 -9.04
N VAL A 97 -1.95 7.43 -9.76
CA VAL A 97 -1.06 8.62 -9.78
C VAL A 97 -0.76 9.07 -11.21
N MET A 98 -0.48 10.36 -11.36
CA MET A 98 -0.02 10.98 -12.58
C MET A 98 1.31 11.66 -12.31
N LEU A 99 2.39 11.16 -12.92
CA LEU A 99 3.68 11.80 -12.91
C LEU A 99 3.81 12.69 -14.15
N ILE A 100 4.07 13.96 -13.92
CA ILE A 100 4.36 14.94 -14.95
C ILE A 100 5.81 15.36 -14.79
N SER A 101 6.62 15.17 -15.82
CA SER A 101 7.95 15.76 -15.84
C SER A 101 8.09 16.75 -16.97
N GLY A 102 8.77 17.84 -16.67
CA GLY A 102 9.18 18.78 -17.72
C GLY A 102 10.18 18.14 -18.67
N GLN A 103 10.30 18.71 -19.85
CA GLN A 103 11.28 18.34 -20.86
C GLN A 103 11.91 19.58 -21.50
N VAL A 104 13.04 19.43 -22.14
CA VAL A 104 13.65 20.49 -22.97
C VAL A 104 12.69 20.95 -24.06
N ASN A 105 12.91 22.15 -24.64
CA ASN A 105 12.10 22.58 -25.77
C ASN A 105 12.04 21.50 -26.87
N THR A 106 10.93 21.43 -27.57
CA THR A 106 10.73 20.47 -28.68
C THR A 106 11.84 20.52 -29.72
N LYS A 107 12.36 21.71 -30.03
CA LYS A 107 13.50 21.91 -30.93
C LYS A 107 14.84 21.40 -30.39
N ASP A 108 14.98 21.28 -29.09
CA ASP A 108 16.22 20.88 -28.41
C ASP A 108 16.22 19.37 -28.04
N LYS A 109 15.21 18.63 -28.49
CA LYS A 109 15.18 17.15 -28.41
C LYS A 109 16.06 16.54 -29.47
N LYS A 110 16.78 15.46 -29.15
CA LYS A 110 17.70 14.79 -30.09
C LYS A 110 17.01 14.17 -31.31
N ARG A 111 15.72 13.82 -31.22
CA ARG A 111 14.87 13.29 -32.31
C ARG A 111 15.61 12.29 -33.21
N ALA A 112 15.94 12.71 -34.45
CA ALA A 112 16.61 11.87 -35.44
C ALA A 112 18.13 11.70 -35.23
N TYR A 113 18.73 12.36 -34.27
CA TYR A 113 20.17 12.24 -34.02
C TYR A 113 20.49 11.01 -33.18
N SER A 114 21.59 10.29 -33.54
CA SER A 114 22.10 9.16 -32.72
C SER A 114 22.97 9.63 -31.56
N LEU A 115 22.72 10.82 -31.05
CA LEU A 115 23.41 11.38 -29.87
C LEU A 115 22.88 10.75 -28.58
N ARG A 116 23.69 10.70 -27.53
CA ARG A 116 23.22 10.31 -26.19
C ARG A 116 22.26 11.34 -25.63
N GLN A 117 22.57 12.62 -25.81
CA GLN A 117 21.81 13.76 -25.34
C GLN A 117 22.07 14.95 -26.27
N TYR A 118 21.06 15.78 -26.53
CA TYR A 118 21.17 17.01 -27.30
C TYR A 118 20.90 18.24 -26.42
N GLY A 119 19.74 18.32 -25.78
CA GLY A 119 19.42 19.34 -24.79
C GLY A 119 19.96 18.99 -23.39
N PHE A 120 20.29 19.99 -22.59
CA PHE A 120 20.71 19.78 -21.21
C PHE A 120 19.55 19.18 -20.38
N GLN A 121 19.81 18.08 -19.68
CA GLN A 121 18.82 17.28 -18.93
C GLN A 121 17.76 16.59 -19.81
N GLU A 122 17.93 16.58 -21.12
CA GLU A 122 17.12 15.72 -22.01
C GLU A 122 17.34 14.25 -21.69
N ILE A 123 16.25 13.48 -21.64
CA ILE A 123 16.29 12.04 -21.42
C ILE A 123 15.11 11.38 -22.15
N GLN A 124 15.23 10.08 -22.45
CA GLN A 124 14.15 9.31 -23.07
C GLN A 124 13.20 8.79 -21.97
N ALA A 125 12.49 9.73 -21.36
CA ALA A 125 11.69 9.46 -20.16
C ALA A 125 10.48 8.54 -20.46
N VAL A 126 9.85 8.72 -21.62
CA VAL A 126 8.73 7.87 -22.05
C VAL A 126 9.14 6.41 -22.15
N ASP A 127 10.26 6.12 -22.81
CA ASP A 127 10.76 4.75 -22.96
C ASP A 127 11.11 4.09 -21.63
N MET A 128 11.58 4.90 -20.66
CA MET A 128 11.89 4.42 -19.32
C MET A 128 10.64 4.19 -18.46
N ALA A 129 9.55 4.93 -18.71
CA ALA A 129 8.31 4.82 -17.96
C ALA A 129 7.41 3.68 -18.44
N VAL A 130 7.38 3.39 -19.75
CA VAL A 130 6.45 2.42 -20.39
C VAL A 130 6.24 1.12 -19.59
N PRO A 131 7.27 0.42 -19.07
CA PRO A 131 7.07 -0.85 -18.40
C PRO A 131 6.43 -0.75 -16.99
N ILE A 132 6.27 0.46 -16.45
CA ILE A 132 5.78 0.70 -15.09
C ILE A 132 4.63 1.71 -15.01
N VAL A 133 3.92 1.91 -16.13
CA VAL A 133 2.73 2.77 -16.21
C VAL A 133 1.65 2.12 -17.07
N LYS A 134 0.41 2.52 -16.91
CA LYS A 134 -0.68 2.12 -17.82
C LYS A 134 -0.50 2.71 -19.20
N LYS A 135 -0.03 3.97 -19.26
CA LYS A 135 0.30 4.67 -20.50
C LYS A 135 1.28 5.80 -20.21
N ALA A 136 2.22 5.98 -21.13
CA ALA A 136 3.13 7.12 -21.14
C ALA A 136 2.77 8.03 -22.32
N TYR A 137 2.74 9.33 -22.06
CA TYR A 137 2.38 10.38 -23.01
C TYR A 137 3.59 11.27 -23.26
N GLU A 138 3.94 11.46 -24.51
CA GLU A 138 4.89 12.47 -24.93
C GLU A 138 4.10 13.63 -25.57
N PHE A 139 4.11 14.79 -24.94
CA PHE A 139 3.52 15.99 -25.53
C PHE A 139 4.52 16.63 -26.49
N ASP A 140 4.05 17.10 -27.61
CA ASP A 140 4.85 17.70 -28.69
C ASP A 140 4.06 18.86 -29.33
N ASP A 141 4.66 19.54 -30.32
CA ASP A 141 4.06 20.69 -31.00
C ASP A 141 2.70 20.35 -31.66
N ASP A 142 2.49 19.09 -32.06
CA ASP A 142 1.25 18.61 -32.70
C ASP A 142 0.25 17.98 -31.68
N THR A 143 0.56 17.95 -30.37
CA THR A 143 -0.29 17.31 -29.37
C THR A 143 -1.48 18.20 -29.02
N ASP A 144 -2.69 17.64 -29.10
CA ASP A 144 -3.86 18.22 -28.43
C ASP A 144 -3.78 17.93 -26.93
N VAL A 145 -3.29 18.92 -26.18
CA VAL A 145 -3.08 18.81 -24.72
C VAL A 145 -4.38 18.56 -23.98
N VAL A 146 -5.50 19.12 -24.44
CA VAL A 146 -6.81 18.93 -23.81
C VAL A 146 -7.24 17.47 -23.87
N LEU A 147 -7.20 16.88 -25.07
CA LEU A 147 -7.53 15.47 -25.26
C LEU A 147 -6.51 14.55 -24.57
N GLY A 148 -5.23 14.92 -24.60
CA GLY A 148 -4.16 14.16 -23.95
C GLY A 148 -4.33 14.06 -22.43
N LEU A 149 -4.71 15.14 -21.76
CA LEU A 149 -4.98 15.16 -20.31
C LEU A 149 -6.26 14.41 -19.95
N ASP A 150 -7.32 14.55 -20.77
CA ASP A 150 -8.56 13.81 -20.59
C ASP A 150 -8.32 12.30 -20.67
N ASP A 151 -7.60 11.85 -21.69
CA ASP A 151 -7.25 10.44 -21.87
C ASP A 151 -6.34 9.92 -20.75
N ALA A 152 -5.35 10.71 -20.34
CA ALA A 152 -4.48 10.36 -19.21
C ALA A 152 -5.27 10.17 -17.90
N TYR A 153 -6.19 11.09 -17.60
CA TYR A 153 -7.01 10.97 -16.38
C TYR A 153 -7.92 9.75 -16.43
N ARG A 154 -8.61 9.50 -17.54
CA ARG A 154 -9.45 8.30 -17.71
C ARG A 154 -8.63 7.03 -17.57
N THR A 155 -7.46 6.97 -18.22
CA THR A 155 -6.55 5.83 -18.16
C THR A 155 -6.15 5.46 -16.74
N VAL A 156 -5.88 6.44 -15.88
CA VAL A 156 -5.53 6.19 -14.46
C VAL A 156 -6.62 5.38 -13.74
N PHE A 157 -7.89 5.67 -13.99
CA PHE A 157 -9.02 5.09 -13.24
C PHE A 157 -9.74 3.95 -13.95
N ASP A 158 -9.54 3.79 -15.26
CA ASP A 158 -10.21 2.76 -16.05
C ASP A 158 -9.74 1.36 -15.66
N GLY A 159 -10.70 0.44 -15.45
CA GLY A 159 -10.40 -0.92 -15.02
C GLY A 159 -9.58 -0.97 -13.73
N ARG A 160 -8.49 -1.74 -13.72
CA ARG A 160 -7.51 -1.73 -12.63
C ARG A 160 -6.77 -0.40 -12.61
N LYS A 161 -6.87 0.33 -11.50
CA LYS A 161 -6.19 1.62 -11.34
C LYS A 161 -4.68 1.47 -11.48
N GLY A 162 -4.01 2.55 -11.87
CA GLY A 162 -2.55 2.54 -11.96
C GLY A 162 -2.01 3.88 -12.47
N PRO A 163 -0.68 4.04 -12.48
CA PRO A 163 -0.05 5.29 -12.84
C PRO A 163 -0.08 5.56 -14.34
N VAL A 164 -0.01 6.84 -14.67
CA VAL A 164 0.32 7.35 -16.00
C VAL A 164 1.50 8.32 -15.91
N TYR A 165 2.19 8.49 -17.03
CA TYR A 165 3.30 9.41 -17.15
C TYR A 165 3.06 10.41 -18.28
N ILE A 166 3.39 11.69 -18.04
CA ILE A 166 3.34 12.76 -19.05
C ILE A 166 4.69 13.45 -19.12
N ASP A 167 5.31 13.44 -20.29
CA ASP A 167 6.51 14.18 -20.67
C ASP A 167 6.08 15.48 -21.39
N ILE A 168 6.34 16.65 -20.78
CA ILE A 168 5.88 17.91 -21.34
C ILE A 168 7.05 18.89 -21.56
N PRO A 169 7.36 19.26 -22.84
CA PRO A 169 8.35 20.28 -23.13
C PRO A 169 7.98 21.67 -22.60
N ILE A 170 8.97 22.39 -22.07
CA ILE A 170 8.77 23.73 -21.47
C ILE A 170 8.14 24.75 -22.42
N ASN A 171 8.37 24.65 -23.73
CA ASN A 171 7.71 25.53 -24.69
C ASN A 171 6.21 25.21 -24.82
N ILE A 172 5.82 23.95 -24.68
CA ILE A 172 4.41 23.54 -24.72
C ILE A 172 3.66 24.10 -23.50
N GLU A 173 4.27 24.12 -22.31
CA GLU A 173 3.65 24.71 -21.10
C GLU A 173 3.17 26.15 -21.31
N ARG A 174 3.82 26.89 -22.20
CA ARG A 174 3.52 28.31 -22.51
C ARG A 174 2.53 28.52 -23.63
N ASN A 175 2.27 27.49 -24.45
CA ASN A 175 1.34 27.63 -25.55
C ASN A 175 -0.04 28.04 -25.06
N LEU A 176 -0.72 28.88 -25.84
CA LEU A 176 -2.07 29.31 -25.51
C LEU A 176 -3.07 28.35 -26.15
N ILE A 177 -4.04 27.95 -25.35
CA ILE A 177 -5.15 27.10 -25.78
C ILE A 177 -6.49 27.79 -25.49
N LYS A 178 -7.47 27.55 -26.36
CA LYS A 178 -8.84 28.02 -26.18
C LYS A 178 -9.64 26.95 -25.46
N THR A 179 -10.28 27.34 -24.37
CA THR A 179 -11.08 26.43 -23.54
C THR A 179 -12.42 27.06 -23.16
N ASP A 180 -13.32 26.27 -22.61
CA ASP A 180 -14.55 26.74 -22.01
C ASP A 180 -14.27 27.66 -20.80
N ASP A 181 -15.22 28.51 -20.46
CA ASP A 181 -15.07 29.44 -19.34
C ASP A 181 -14.95 28.70 -17.99
N GLN A 182 -15.52 27.50 -17.91
CA GLN A 182 -15.41 26.62 -16.76
C GLN A 182 -15.19 25.16 -17.19
N LEU A 183 -14.10 24.55 -16.69
CA LEU A 183 -13.83 23.12 -16.93
C LEU A 183 -14.76 22.26 -16.08
N LYS A 184 -15.17 21.12 -16.64
CA LYS A 184 -16.01 20.13 -15.96
C LYS A 184 -15.16 18.96 -15.51
N ALA A 185 -15.56 18.33 -14.40
CA ALA A 185 -14.98 17.07 -13.97
C ALA A 185 -15.27 15.95 -15.00
N ILE A 186 -14.31 15.07 -15.15
CA ILE A 186 -14.46 13.87 -15.98
C ILE A 186 -15.28 12.83 -15.19
N GLU A 187 -16.39 12.42 -15.78
CA GLU A 187 -17.21 11.34 -15.20
C GLU A 187 -16.51 9.99 -15.39
N GLN A 188 -16.49 9.20 -14.33
CA GLN A 188 -15.97 7.84 -14.37
C GLN A 188 -17.04 6.89 -14.93
N THR A 189 -16.61 5.91 -15.71
CA THR A 189 -17.50 4.88 -16.24
C THR A 189 -18.03 4.01 -15.09
N PRO A 190 -19.37 3.84 -14.97
CA PRO A 190 -19.93 2.95 -13.98
C PRO A 190 -19.54 1.49 -14.27
N PRO A 191 -19.40 0.64 -13.24
CA PRO A 191 -19.06 -0.77 -13.45
C PRO A 191 -20.20 -1.52 -14.15
N VAL A 192 -19.83 -2.55 -14.91
CA VAL A 192 -20.79 -3.50 -15.47
C VAL A 192 -21.45 -4.28 -14.32
N THR A 193 -22.78 -4.43 -14.37
CA THR A 193 -23.53 -5.15 -13.36
C THR A 193 -23.20 -6.64 -13.38
N VAL A 194 -22.99 -7.23 -12.20
CA VAL A 194 -22.69 -8.64 -12.01
C VAL A 194 -23.71 -9.23 -11.02
N ASP A 195 -24.24 -10.42 -11.31
CA ASP A 195 -25.06 -11.20 -10.37
C ASP A 195 -24.15 -12.12 -9.54
N ALA A 196 -24.07 -11.85 -8.23
CA ALA A 196 -23.25 -12.63 -7.30
C ALA A 196 -24.02 -13.78 -6.62
N SER A 197 -25.33 -13.96 -6.90
CA SER A 197 -26.21 -14.89 -6.16
C SER A 197 -25.69 -16.33 -6.16
N GLY A 198 -25.31 -16.87 -7.31
CA GLY A 198 -24.81 -18.24 -7.44
C GLY A 198 -23.53 -18.49 -6.62
N TYR A 199 -22.63 -17.53 -6.56
CA TYR A 199 -21.39 -17.65 -5.78
C TYR A 199 -21.64 -17.63 -4.26
N ILE A 200 -22.64 -16.89 -3.82
CA ILE A 200 -23.05 -16.87 -2.41
C ILE A 200 -23.78 -18.17 -2.04
N ASP A 201 -24.58 -18.74 -2.93
CA ASP A 201 -25.22 -20.06 -2.71
C ASP A 201 -24.16 -21.16 -2.58
N GLU A 202 -23.14 -21.18 -3.44
CA GLU A 202 -22.01 -22.12 -3.34
C GLU A 202 -21.23 -21.95 -2.03
N LEU A 203 -20.97 -20.71 -1.60
CA LEU A 203 -20.34 -20.41 -0.32
C LEU A 203 -21.16 -20.98 0.85
N PHE A 204 -22.47 -20.81 0.83
CA PHE A 204 -23.36 -21.31 1.88
C PHE A 204 -23.49 -22.84 1.89
N ALA A 205 -23.35 -23.49 0.74
CA ALA A 205 -23.36 -24.95 0.64
C ALA A 205 -22.07 -25.60 1.20
N ALA A 206 -20.98 -24.85 1.32
CA ALA A 206 -19.72 -25.34 1.82
C ALA A 206 -19.78 -25.56 3.35
N LYS A 207 -18.93 -26.48 3.86
CA LYS A 207 -18.84 -26.80 5.29
C LYS A 207 -17.87 -25.89 6.04
N ARG A 208 -16.78 -25.51 5.37
CA ARG A 208 -15.68 -24.71 5.93
C ARG A 208 -15.30 -23.58 4.96
N PRO A 209 -16.25 -22.72 4.58
CA PRO A 209 -15.95 -21.62 3.66
C PRO A 209 -15.11 -20.53 4.32
N ILE A 210 -14.34 -19.83 3.49
CA ILE A 210 -13.67 -18.59 3.88
C ILE A 210 -13.80 -17.53 2.80
N ILE A 211 -13.65 -16.27 3.21
CA ILE A 211 -13.36 -15.17 2.31
C ILE A 211 -11.87 -14.87 2.36
N LEU A 212 -11.24 -14.75 1.21
CA LEU A 212 -9.88 -14.24 1.07
C LEU A 212 -9.93 -12.81 0.55
N ALA A 213 -9.66 -11.84 1.43
CA ALA A 213 -9.84 -10.42 1.16
C ALA A 213 -8.52 -9.73 0.79
N GLY A 214 -8.47 -9.15 -0.40
CA GLY A 214 -7.32 -8.41 -0.93
C GLY A 214 -7.42 -6.89 -0.83
N GLY A 215 -6.34 -6.21 -1.19
CA GLY A 215 -6.25 -4.74 -1.21
C GLY A 215 -7.20 -4.06 -2.20
N GLY A 216 -7.65 -4.78 -3.24
CA GLY A 216 -8.61 -4.28 -4.22
C GLY A 216 -9.91 -3.75 -3.60
N ILE A 217 -10.35 -4.34 -2.48
CA ILE A 217 -11.53 -3.88 -1.73
C ILE A 217 -11.36 -2.43 -1.23
N SER A 218 -10.18 -2.13 -0.64
CA SER A 218 -9.86 -0.77 -0.18
C SER A 218 -9.73 0.21 -1.34
N GLN A 219 -9.11 -0.22 -2.45
CA GLN A 219 -8.91 0.62 -3.63
C GLN A 219 -10.22 0.98 -4.34
N CYS A 220 -11.23 0.12 -4.25
CA CYS A 220 -12.58 0.40 -4.75
C CYS A 220 -13.41 1.28 -3.80
N GLY A 221 -12.93 1.58 -2.58
CA GLY A 221 -13.68 2.34 -1.58
C GLY A 221 -14.77 1.53 -0.87
N LEU A 222 -14.69 0.19 -0.89
CA LEU A 222 -15.77 -0.71 -0.45
C LEU A 222 -15.53 -1.32 0.93
N ARG A 223 -14.70 -0.70 1.78
CA ARG A 223 -14.38 -1.23 3.12
C ARG A 223 -15.61 -1.45 4.00
N ASP A 224 -16.53 -0.49 4.02
CA ASP A 224 -17.73 -0.58 4.84
C ASP A 224 -18.73 -1.58 4.25
N GLY A 225 -18.94 -1.59 2.94
CA GLY A 225 -19.75 -2.63 2.28
C GLY A 225 -19.16 -4.03 2.45
N PHE A 226 -17.83 -4.16 2.46
CA PHE A 226 -17.19 -5.44 2.73
C PHE A 226 -17.43 -5.92 4.18
N LYS A 227 -17.37 -5.02 5.18
CA LYS A 227 -17.70 -5.36 6.57
C LYS A 227 -19.16 -5.81 6.69
N GLU A 228 -20.08 -5.09 6.05
CA GLU A 228 -21.49 -5.46 5.98
C GLU A 228 -21.69 -6.85 5.38
N LEU A 229 -21.02 -7.14 4.25
CA LEU A 229 -21.06 -8.46 3.64
C LEU A 229 -20.57 -9.56 4.60
N VAL A 230 -19.47 -9.33 5.31
CA VAL A 230 -18.92 -10.29 6.28
C VAL A 230 -19.90 -10.54 7.44
N GLU A 231 -20.56 -9.50 7.95
CA GLU A 231 -21.57 -9.63 9.01
C GLU A 231 -22.82 -10.41 8.56
N LEU A 232 -23.18 -10.33 7.27
CA LEU A 232 -24.28 -11.10 6.69
C LEU A 232 -23.88 -12.57 6.48
N LEU A 233 -22.70 -12.82 5.92
CA LEU A 233 -22.23 -14.17 5.57
C LEU A 233 -21.75 -14.98 6.78
N LYS A 234 -21.21 -14.34 7.81
CA LYS A 234 -20.72 -14.95 9.07
C LYS A 234 -19.72 -16.09 8.83
N VAL A 235 -18.74 -15.84 7.99
CA VAL A 235 -17.66 -16.78 7.67
C VAL A 235 -16.29 -16.20 8.02
N PRO A 236 -15.26 -17.03 8.30
CA PRO A 236 -13.93 -16.54 8.60
C PRO A 236 -13.33 -15.78 7.39
N VAL A 237 -12.60 -14.70 7.69
CA VAL A 237 -11.92 -13.86 6.71
C VAL A 237 -10.42 -13.98 6.90
N VAL A 238 -9.74 -14.47 5.89
CA VAL A 238 -8.28 -14.41 5.73
C VAL A 238 -7.96 -13.22 4.83
N THR A 239 -6.94 -12.44 5.17
CA THR A 239 -6.58 -11.25 4.40
C THR A 239 -5.24 -11.43 3.71
N THR A 240 -5.00 -10.68 2.64
CA THR A 240 -3.64 -10.42 2.15
C THR A 240 -3.01 -9.28 2.96
N MET A 241 -1.69 -9.07 2.81
CA MET A 241 -1.02 -7.96 3.50
C MET A 241 -1.69 -6.58 3.21
N PRO A 242 -2.01 -6.21 1.95
CA PRO A 242 -2.73 -4.96 1.66
C PRO A 242 -4.18 -4.93 2.16
N GLY A 243 -4.75 -6.08 2.51
CA GLY A 243 -6.10 -6.20 3.05
C GLY A 243 -6.14 -6.35 4.58
N ASN A 244 -4.99 -6.30 5.27
CA ASN A 244 -4.89 -6.62 6.69
C ASN A 244 -5.76 -5.73 7.60
N ASP A 245 -6.06 -4.53 7.17
CA ASP A 245 -6.86 -3.53 7.88
C ASP A 245 -8.36 -3.56 7.56
N LEU A 246 -8.83 -4.49 6.71
CA LEU A 246 -10.22 -4.58 6.29
C LEU A 246 -11.17 -5.01 7.43
N ILE A 247 -10.70 -5.85 8.33
CA ILE A 247 -11.46 -6.40 9.45
C ILE A 247 -10.78 -6.04 10.78
N PRO A 248 -11.49 -5.42 11.75
CA PRO A 248 -10.95 -5.11 13.06
C PRO A 248 -10.47 -6.35 13.82
N THR A 249 -9.51 -6.17 14.73
CA THR A 249 -8.90 -7.28 15.48
C THR A 249 -9.88 -8.00 16.40
N ASP A 250 -10.88 -7.31 16.91
CA ASP A 250 -11.94 -7.82 17.79
C ASP A 250 -13.10 -8.50 17.03
N SER A 251 -13.13 -8.44 15.70
CA SER A 251 -14.14 -9.14 14.91
C SER A 251 -14.00 -10.66 15.08
N PRO A 252 -15.11 -11.38 15.33
CA PRO A 252 -15.10 -12.84 15.42
C PRO A 252 -14.77 -13.52 14.09
N TYR A 253 -14.87 -12.80 12.98
CA TYR A 253 -14.63 -13.33 11.65
C TYR A 253 -13.17 -13.15 11.19
N ARG A 254 -12.37 -12.31 11.86
CA ARG A 254 -10.97 -12.10 11.49
C ARG A 254 -10.12 -13.32 11.81
N VAL A 255 -9.40 -13.83 10.82
CA VAL A 255 -8.36 -14.87 11.01
C VAL A 255 -6.98 -14.23 11.15
N GLY A 256 -6.61 -13.38 10.22
CA GLY A 256 -5.30 -12.75 10.06
C GLY A 256 -4.88 -12.74 8.59
N PHE A 257 -3.67 -12.25 8.31
CA PHE A 257 -3.18 -12.22 6.93
C PHE A 257 -2.46 -13.54 6.57
N MET A 258 -2.47 -13.85 5.26
CA MET A 258 -1.80 -15.01 4.70
C MET A 258 -0.45 -14.65 4.07
N GLY A 259 0.43 -15.62 3.95
CA GLY A 259 1.70 -15.48 3.23
C GLY A 259 2.89 -16.03 4.00
N GLY A 260 4.07 -15.99 3.37
CA GLY A 260 5.30 -16.57 3.90
C GLY A 260 5.84 -15.93 5.19
N THR A 261 5.28 -14.79 5.60
CA THR A 261 5.61 -14.11 6.86
C THR A 261 4.39 -13.98 7.78
N ALA A 262 3.31 -14.72 7.47
CA ALA A 262 2.09 -14.71 8.29
C ALA A 262 2.27 -15.54 9.57
N ARG A 263 1.45 -15.27 10.57
CA ARG A 263 1.26 -16.20 11.68
C ARG A 263 0.59 -17.47 11.20
N ARG A 264 0.75 -18.57 11.92
CA ARG A 264 0.29 -19.92 11.52
C ARG A 264 -1.21 -20.03 11.38
N GLU A 265 -1.98 -19.23 12.12
CA GLU A 265 -3.44 -19.32 12.19
C GLU A 265 -4.09 -19.24 10.79
N ALA A 266 -3.65 -18.29 9.96
CA ALA A 266 -4.18 -18.15 8.61
C ALA A 266 -3.83 -19.39 7.73
N GLY A 267 -2.61 -19.90 7.85
CA GLY A 267 -2.19 -21.12 7.15
C GLY A 267 -3.01 -22.33 7.56
N ILE A 268 -3.29 -22.53 8.86
CA ILE A 268 -4.10 -23.62 9.38
C ILE A 268 -5.54 -23.54 8.84
N VAL A 269 -6.13 -22.35 8.80
CA VAL A 269 -7.49 -22.15 8.27
C VAL A 269 -7.51 -22.44 6.77
N LEU A 270 -6.55 -21.91 6.00
CA LEU A 270 -6.41 -22.17 4.56
C LEU A 270 -6.21 -23.66 4.24
N TYR A 271 -5.44 -24.38 5.06
CA TYR A 271 -5.24 -25.82 4.89
C TYR A 271 -6.53 -26.63 5.06
N ASN A 272 -7.46 -26.16 5.91
CA ASN A 272 -8.69 -26.87 6.28
C ASN A 272 -9.95 -26.39 5.58
N THR A 273 -9.88 -25.34 4.79
CA THR A 273 -11.03 -24.82 4.04
C THR A 273 -11.45 -25.75 2.92
N ASP A 274 -12.74 -25.83 2.63
CA ASP A 274 -13.29 -26.55 1.47
C ASP A 274 -13.81 -25.61 0.37
N PHE A 275 -13.91 -24.28 0.67
CA PHE A 275 -14.37 -23.28 -0.28
C PHE A 275 -13.71 -21.93 -0.01
N VAL A 276 -13.22 -21.27 -1.05
CA VAL A 276 -12.60 -19.94 -0.97
C VAL A 276 -13.27 -18.97 -1.93
N LEU A 277 -13.80 -17.86 -1.40
CA LEU A 277 -14.19 -16.70 -2.17
C LEU A 277 -13.09 -15.64 -2.07
N ALA A 278 -12.31 -15.47 -3.12
CA ALA A 278 -11.20 -14.52 -3.17
C ALA A 278 -11.63 -13.22 -3.85
N LEU A 279 -11.51 -12.10 -3.16
CA LEU A 279 -11.98 -10.78 -3.60
C LEU A 279 -10.82 -9.79 -3.72
N GLY A 280 -10.54 -9.33 -4.95
CA GLY A 280 -9.56 -8.27 -5.24
C GLY A 280 -8.15 -8.60 -4.77
N THR A 281 -7.64 -9.79 -5.11
CA THR A 281 -6.29 -10.23 -4.73
C THR A 281 -5.56 -10.93 -5.85
N ARG A 282 -4.32 -10.48 -6.13
CA ARG A 282 -3.42 -11.08 -7.14
C ARG A 282 -2.96 -12.50 -6.79
N MET A 283 -3.08 -12.92 -5.54
CA MET A 283 -2.57 -14.23 -5.06
C MET A 283 -1.11 -14.49 -5.49
N SER A 284 -0.21 -13.53 -5.20
CA SER A 284 1.21 -13.66 -5.55
C SER A 284 1.86 -14.85 -4.85
N ASN A 285 2.98 -15.36 -5.41
CA ASN A 285 3.74 -16.46 -4.80
C ASN A 285 4.18 -16.18 -3.36
N LYS A 286 4.39 -14.90 -2.99
CA LYS A 286 4.66 -14.51 -1.60
C LYS A 286 3.47 -14.78 -0.67
N CYS A 287 2.25 -14.73 -1.20
CA CYS A 287 1.02 -15.04 -0.45
C CYS A 287 0.71 -16.54 -0.42
N ILE A 288 0.73 -17.21 -1.58
CA ILE A 288 0.27 -18.60 -1.73
C ILE A 288 1.38 -19.65 -1.71
N GLY A 289 2.64 -19.21 -1.65
CA GLY A 289 3.82 -20.10 -1.77
C GLY A 289 4.20 -20.39 -3.22
N TYR A 290 5.36 -21.02 -3.39
CA TYR A 290 5.87 -21.39 -4.73
C TYR A 290 5.34 -22.75 -5.23
N THR A 291 4.78 -23.57 -4.33
CA THR A 291 4.18 -24.87 -4.66
C THR A 291 2.67 -24.77 -4.56
N HIS A 292 2.02 -24.39 -5.67
CA HIS A 292 0.58 -24.07 -5.70
C HIS A 292 -0.31 -25.29 -5.29
N SER A 293 0.16 -26.51 -5.47
CA SER A 293 -0.57 -27.72 -5.01
C SER A 293 -0.78 -27.75 -3.50
N GLN A 294 0.11 -27.10 -2.72
CA GLN A 294 0.02 -27.04 -1.26
C GLN A 294 -0.87 -25.89 -0.76
N PHE A 295 -1.19 -24.92 -1.61
CA PHE A 295 -2.16 -23.88 -1.30
C PHE A 295 -3.56 -24.47 -1.27
N ILE A 296 -4.32 -24.24 -0.20
CA ILE A 296 -5.70 -24.74 0.01
C ILE A 296 -5.91 -26.20 -0.44
N PRO A 297 -5.17 -27.18 0.12
CA PRO A 297 -5.12 -28.55 -0.43
C PRO A 297 -6.44 -29.31 -0.31
N LYS A 298 -7.34 -28.90 0.60
CA LYS A 298 -8.65 -29.52 0.83
C LYS A 298 -9.80 -28.77 0.15
N ALA A 299 -9.52 -27.64 -0.51
CA ALA A 299 -10.55 -26.85 -1.18
C ALA A 299 -11.12 -27.61 -2.38
N LYS A 300 -12.44 -27.59 -2.48
CA LYS A 300 -13.20 -28.15 -3.59
C LYS A 300 -13.60 -27.09 -4.61
N LYS A 301 -13.54 -25.82 -4.19
CA LYS A 301 -13.86 -24.67 -5.03
C LYS A 301 -13.03 -23.47 -4.60
N LEU A 302 -12.48 -22.76 -5.57
CA LEU A 302 -11.86 -21.45 -5.44
C LEU A 302 -12.53 -20.51 -6.45
N ILE A 303 -13.23 -19.50 -5.97
CA ILE A 303 -13.78 -18.44 -6.83
C ILE A 303 -12.88 -17.23 -6.69
N ARG A 304 -12.34 -16.75 -7.81
CA ARG A 304 -11.49 -15.54 -7.87
C ARG A 304 -12.25 -14.42 -8.56
N VAL A 305 -12.53 -13.35 -7.82
CA VAL A 305 -13.17 -12.15 -8.37
C VAL A 305 -12.12 -11.06 -8.50
N GLU A 306 -11.79 -10.72 -9.74
CA GLU A 306 -10.76 -9.72 -10.08
C GLU A 306 -11.20 -8.90 -11.30
N ILE A 307 -10.80 -7.63 -11.34
CA ILE A 307 -11.11 -6.71 -12.43
C ILE A 307 -10.16 -6.88 -13.62
N ASP A 308 -8.95 -7.35 -13.38
CA ASP A 308 -7.88 -7.51 -14.36
C ASP A 308 -7.81 -8.98 -14.80
N GLU A 309 -8.31 -9.26 -16.01
CA GLU A 309 -8.35 -10.61 -16.58
C GLU A 309 -6.95 -11.24 -16.73
N THR A 310 -5.90 -10.44 -16.82
CA THR A 310 -4.53 -10.96 -16.96
C THR A 310 -4.04 -11.70 -15.71
N GLU A 311 -4.65 -11.45 -14.54
CA GLU A 311 -4.36 -12.21 -13.32
C GLU A 311 -4.80 -13.68 -13.42
N PHE A 312 -5.69 -14.01 -14.35
CA PHE A 312 -6.20 -15.36 -14.60
C PHE A 312 -5.36 -16.17 -15.61
N GLU A 313 -4.41 -15.55 -16.31
CA GLU A 313 -3.46 -16.28 -17.16
C GLU A 313 -2.67 -17.34 -16.37
N ARG A 314 -2.59 -17.15 -15.05
CA ARG A 314 -1.98 -18.09 -14.12
C ARG A 314 -3.06 -18.84 -13.34
N GLN A 315 -3.43 -20.02 -13.80
CA GLN A 315 -4.27 -20.96 -13.06
C GLN A 315 -3.54 -21.45 -11.79
N LEU A 316 -4.21 -21.38 -10.64
CA LEU A 316 -3.65 -21.76 -9.34
C LEU A 316 -4.09 -23.14 -8.89
N LYS A 317 -5.33 -23.53 -9.22
CA LYS A 317 -5.96 -24.78 -8.80
C LYS A 317 -6.90 -25.32 -9.88
N ASP A 318 -7.04 -26.65 -9.98
CA ASP A 318 -8.02 -27.28 -10.89
C ASP A 318 -9.48 -26.94 -10.53
N CYS A 319 -9.74 -26.60 -9.26
CA CYS A 319 -11.07 -26.23 -8.76
C CYS A 319 -11.35 -24.72 -8.82
N GLU A 320 -10.56 -23.98 -9.57
CA GLU A 320 -10.66 -22.51 -9.72
C GLU A 320 -11.76 -22.13 -10.71
N GLU A 321 -12.50 -21.07 -10.36
CA GLU A 321 -13.41 -20.36 -11.23
C GLU A 321 -13.07 -18.89 -11.22
N ASP A 322 -12.81 -18.35 -12.40
CA ASP A 322 -12.40 -16.98 -12.63
C ASP A 322 -13.60 -16.10 -12.96
N VAL A 323 -13.73 -15.00 -12.22
CA VAL A 323 -14.83 -14.04 -12.37
C VAL A 323 -14.24 -12.66 -12.65
N VAL A 324 -14.24 -12.25 -13.92
CA VAL A 324 -13.87 -10.89 -14.31
C VAL A 324 -14.97 -9.94 -13.89
N ALA A 325 -14.77 -9.21 -12.80
CA ALA A 325 -15.77 -8.31 -12.26
C ALA A 325 -15.16 -7.17 -11.43
N ASP A 326 -15.81 -6.01 -11.52
CA ASP A 326 -15.53 -4.90 -10.62
C ASP A 326 -16.21 -5.15 -9.26
N LEU A 327 -15.45 -5.08 -8.18
CA LEU A 327 -15.99 -5.23 -6.83
C LEU A 327 -17.07 -4.18 -6.50
N ARG A 328 -17.08 -3.02 -7.18
CA ARG A 328 -18.14 -2.00 -7.04
C ARG A 328 -19.50 -2.50 -7.53
N SER A 329 -19.54 -3.56 -8.31
CA SER A 329 -20.76 -4.25 -8.72
C SER A 329 -20.95 -5.55 -7.93
N PHE A 330 -19.89 -6.35 -7.74
CA PHE A 330 -19.98 -7.66 -7.11
C PHE A 330 -20.41 -7.58 -5.64
N ILE A 331 -19.76 -6.74 -4.81
CA ILE A 331 -20.05 -6.65 -3.37
C ILE A 331 -21.49 -6.18 -3.10
N PRO A 332 -22.02 -5.11 -3.72
CA PRO A 332 -23.42 -4.73 -3.54
C PRO A 332 -24.41 -5.82 -3.98
N SER A 333 -24.12 -6.53 -5.07
CA SER A 333 -24.95 -7.67 -5.51
C SER A 333 -24.95 -8.80 -4.48
N ALA A 334 -23.77 -9.14 -3.94
CA ALA A 334 -23.62 -10.16 -2.90
C ALA A 334 -24.37 -9.78 -1.61
N ILE A 335 -24.30 -8.52 -1.17
CA ILE A 335 -25.04 -7.99 -0.02
C ILE A 335 -26.55 -8.14 -0.25
N SER A 336 -27.06 -7.59 -1.37
CA SER A 336 -28.48 -7.63 -1.69
C SER A 336 -29.05 -9.05 -1.76
N TYR A 337 -28.24 -10.02 -2.17
CA TYR A 337 -28.65 -11.43 -2.18
C TYR A 337 -28.58 -12.05 -0.78
N ALA A 338 -27.49 -11.85 -0.05
CA ALA A 338 -27.29 -12.38 1.30
C ALA A 338 -28.41 -11.94 2.27
N GLU A 339 -28.89 -10.69 2.17
CA GLU A 339 -30.01 -10.18 2.96
C GLU A 339 -31.30 -10.98 2.76
N LYS A 340 -31.58 -11.45 1.53
CA LYS A 340 -32.78 -12.22 1.20
C LYS A 340 -32.78 -13.64 1.78
N ILE A 341 -31.59 -14.20 1.99
CA ILE A 341 -31.41 -15.57 2.44
C ILE A 341 -30.81 -15.65 3.85
N ILE A 342 -30.79 -14.53 4.57
CA ILE A 342 -30.26 -14.47 5.94
C ILE A 342 -30.94 -15.51 6.84
N GLY A 343 -30.12 -16.27 7.60
CA GLY A 343 -30.61 -17.32 8.50
C GLY A 343 -30.85 -18.67 7.85
N SER A 344 -30.73 -18.81 6.53
CA SER A 344 -30.83 -20.10 5.82
C SER A 344 -29.64 -21.03 6.10
N HIS A 345 -28.49 -20.46 6.51
CA HIS A 345 -27.23 -21.19 6.74
C HIS A 345 -26.57 -20.78 8.06
N ASN A 346 -25.74 -21.66 8.61
CA ASN A 346 -25.05 -21.42 9.88
C ASN A 346 -23.61 -21.94 9.84
N HIS A 347 -22.65 -21.04 9.62
CA HIS A 347 -21.22 -21.34 9.71
C HIS A 347 -20.60 -21.02 11.06
N MET A 348 -21.38 -20.63 12.06
CA MET A 348 -20.87 -20.32 13.41
C MET A 348 -20.08 -21.46 14.07
N PRO A 349 -20.38 -22.75 13.87
CA PRO A 349 -19.52 -23.82 14.36
C PRO A 349 -18.10 -23.75 13.80
N TRP A 350 -17.93 -23.42 12.51
CA TRP A 350 -16.63 -23.21 11.87
C TRP A 350 -15.93 -21.96 12.39
N VAL A 351 -16.65 -20.83 12.47
CA VAL A 351 -16.14 -19.58 13.06
C VAL A 351 -15.66 -19.80 14.50
N ASN A 352 -16.42 -20.51 15.32
CA ASN A 352 -16.06 -20.80 16.71
C ASN A 352 -14.81 -21.68 16.80
N ALA A 353 -14.70 -22.72 15.97
CA ALA A 353 -13.51 -23.56 15.91
C ALA A 353 -12.25 -22.75 15.53
N VAL A 354 -12.37 -21.85 14.55
CA VAL A 354 -11.28 -20.94 14.17
C VAL A 354 -10.89 -20.01 15.33
N ASN A 355 -11.85 -19.46 16.05
CA ASN A 355 -11.57 -18.57 17.19
C ASN A 355 -10.96 -19.32 18.38
N GLU A 356 -11.40 -20.56 18.68
CA GLU A 356 -10.80 -21.40 19.70
C GLU A 356 -9.34 -21.74 19.35
N MET A 357 -9.07 -22.08 18.09
CA MET A 357 -7.71 -22.34 17.60
C MET A 357 -6.83 -21.08 17.74
N ARG A 358 -7.31 -19.91 17.29
CA ARG A 358 -6.59 -18.63 17.45
C ARG A 358 -6.29 -18.32 18.91
N LYS A 359 -7.23 -18.57 19.82
CA LYS A 359 -7.04 -18.37 21.25
C LYS A 359 -5.96 -19.32 21.81
N ALA A 360 -5.96 -20.59 21.41
CA ALA A 360 -4.93 -21.55 21.81
C ALA A 360 -3.53 -21.12 21.36
N MET A 361 -3.42 -20.45 20.20
CA MET A 361 -2.15 -20.00 19.61
C MET A 361 -1.77 -18.56 19.96
N SER A 362 -2.56 -17.85 20.75
CA SER A 362 -2.40 -16.41 20.98
C SER A 362 -1.05 -15.99 21.56
N LYS A 363 -0.34 -16.91 22.24
CA LYS A 363 0.97 -16.67 22.85
C LYS A 363 2.13 -17.32 22.09
N THR A 364 1.88 -17.90 20.92
CA THR A 364 2.93 -18.50 20.09
C THR A 364 3.46 -17.51 19.07
N ASP A 365 4.68 -17.74 18.61
CA ASP A 365 5.31 -16.96 17.53
C ASP A 365 5.35 -15.44 17.80
N ILE A 366 5.64 -15.05 19.03
CA ILE A 366 5.73 -13.64 19.46
C ILE A 366 7.19 -13.28 19.72
N THR A 367 7.64 -12.19 19.14
CA THR A 367 8.96 -11.57 19.37
C THR A 367 8.78 -10.20 20.00
N PHE A 368 9.87 -9.58 20.46
CA PHE A 368 9.85 -8.20 20.99
C PHE A 368 9.19 -7.22 19.99
N GLY A 369 9.51 -7.34 18.69
CA GLY A 369 8.89 -6.49 17.66
C GLY A 369 7.37 -6.68 17.58
N ASN A 370 6.87 -7.89 17.77
CA ASN A 370 5.42 -8.16 17.83
C ASN A 370 4.76 -7.51 19.05
N GLU A 371 5.38 -7.63 20.24
CA GLU A 371 4.89 -6.99 21.46
C GLU A 371 4.90 -5.48 21.34
N LEU A 372 6.00 -4.91 20.83
CA LEU A 372 6.13 -3.47 20.60
C LEU A 372 5.02 -2.94 19.69
N LEU A 373 4.80 -3.57 18.54
CA LEU A 373 3.79 -3.08 17.57
C LEU A 373 2.36 -3.34 18.06
N GLY A 374 2.13 -4.43 18.80
CA GLY A 374 0.86 -4.67 19.46
C GLY A 374 0.54 -3.55 20.45
N HIS A 375 1.45 -3.28 21.38
CA HIS A 375 1.30 -2.23 22.39
C HIS A 375 1.21 -0.83 21.77
N PHE A 376 2.12 -0.47 20.85
CA PHE A 376 2.09 0.82 20.17
C PHE A 376 0.73 1.08 19.52
N THR A 377 0.22 0.12 18.73
CA THR A 377 -1.04 0.29 18.03
C THR A 377 -2.27 0.26 18.94
N GLU A 378 -2.17 -0.37 20.12
CA GLU A 378 -3.21 -0.29 21.15
C GLU A 378 -3.36 1.13 21.71
N LEU A 379 -2.27 1.90 21.83
CA LEU A 379 -2.30 3.30 22.29
C LEU A 379 -2.91 4.26 21.26
N LEU A 380 -2.92 3.89 19.96
CA LEU A 380 -3.41 4.76 18.90
C LEU A 380 -4.93 4.99 18.99
N PRO A 381 -5.43 6.14 18.48
CA PRO A 381 -6.87 6.38 18.40
C PRO A 381 -7.57 5.46 17.39
N GLN A 382 -8.89 5.41 17.43
CA GLN A 382 -9.68 4.91 16.29
C GLN A 382 -9.41 5.76 15.05
N ASN A 383 -9.61 5.19 13.86
CA ASN A 383 -9.34 5.83 12.57
C ASN A 383 -7.85 6.20 12.34
N ALA A 384 -6.92 5.58 13.06
CA ALA A 384 -5.49 5.81 12.86
C ALA A 384 -5.05 5.39 11.46
N ASN A 385 -4.23 6.23 10.82
CA ASN A 385 -3.53 5.88 9.59
C ASN A 385 -2.11 5.43 9.92
N ILE A 386 -1.69 4.26 9.45
CA ILE A 386 -0.38 3.69 9.71
C ILE A 386 0.31 3.42 8.39
N THR A 387 1.44 4.08 8.15
CA THR A 387 2.30 3.77 7.00
C THR A 387 3.44 2.86 7.43
N LEU A 388 3.73 1.85 6.64
CA LEU A 388 4.69 0.80 6.98
C LEU A 388 5.83 0.78 5.97
N ASP A 389 7.06 0.71 6.47
CA ASP A 389 8.23 0.46 5.65
C ASP A 389 8.45 -1.04 5.45
N VAL A 390 9.35 -1.41 4.55
CA VAL A 390 9.66 -2.82 4.26
C VAL A 390 10.68 -3.38 5.27
N GLY A 391 10.64 -4.69 5.48
CA GLY A 391 11.53 -5.40 6.41
C GLY A 391 10.80 -6.01 7.60
N ASN A 392 11.53 -6.29 8.70
CA ASN A 392 10.95 -6.91 9.89
C ASN A 392 9.87 -6.02 10.52
N ASN A 393 10.01 -4.69 10.48
CA ASN A 393 9.00 -3.75 10.97
C ASN A 393 7.63 -3.98 10.29
N LEU A 394 7.60 -4.22 8.97
CA LEU A 394 6.38 -4.56 8.24
C LEU A 394 5.77 -5.87 8.75
N VAL A 395 6.61 -6.90 8.92
CA VAL A 395 6.16 -8.22 9.38
C VAL A 395 5.55 -8.13 10.77
N TYR A 396 6.25 -7.52 11.72
CA TYR A 396 5.74 -7.30 13.08
C TYR A 396 4.42 -6.53 13.08
N SER A 397 4.33 -5.46 12.25
CA SER A 397 3.13 -4.65 12.14
C SER A 397 1.93 -5.45 11.65
N VAL A 398 2.05 -6.18 10.51
CA VAL A 398 0.92 -6.94 9.96
C VAL A 398 0.53 -8.15 10.79
N GLN A 399 1.47 -8.70 11.57
CA GLN A 399 1.22 -9.82 12.47
C GLN A 399 0.50 -9.42 13.77
N SER A 400 0.81 -8.24 14.31
CA SER A 400 0.49 -7.92 15.70
C SER A 400 -0.23 -6.60 15.93
N SER A 401 -0.37 -5.74 14.93
CA SER A 401 -1.10 -4.49 15.10
C SER A 401 -2.55 -4.71 15.53
N ILE A 402 -2.99 -3.93 16.50
CA ILE A 402 -4.39 -3.84 16.89
C ILE A 402 -5.13 -2.96 15.88
N ILE A 403 -5.89 -3.60 15.02
CA ILE A 403 -6.73 -2.93 14.02
C ILE A 403 -8.05 -2.54 14.68
N LYS A 404 -8.19 -1.26 14.97
CA LYS A 404 -9.44 -0.68 15.49
C LYS A 404 -10.38 -0.31 14.33
N ASN A 405 -11.63 0.00 14.65
CA ASN A 405 -12.54 0.46 13.62
C ASN A 405 -12.01 1.74 12.95
N GLY A 406 -11.98 1.76 11.62
CA GLY A 406 -11.47 2.88 10.83
C GLY A 406 -9.93 2.94 10.69
N THR A 407 -9.17 2.07 11.38
CA THR A 407 -7.71 1.99 11.16
C THR A 407 -7.39 1.65 9.71
N ARG A 408 -6.40 2.35 9.14
CA ARG A 408 -5.89 2.12 7.78
C ARG A 408 -4.40 1.82 7.80
N MET A 409 -3.97 0.87 6.98
CA MET A 409 -2.55 0.52 6.82
C MET A 409 -2.13 0.69 5.36
N TYR A 410 -0.95 1.29 5.16
CA TYR A 410 -0.39 1.59 3.84
C TYR A 410 1.03 1.08 3.77
N ALA A 411 1.37 0.32 2.75
CA ALA A 411 2.70 -0.25 2.57
C ALA A 411 3.05 -0.37 1.08
N SER A 412 4.33 -0.39 0.76
CA SER A 412 4.83 -0.80 -0.56
C SER A 412 4.76 -2.33 -0.67
N ALA A 413 3.58 -2.85 -0.98
CA ALA A 413 3.31 -4.29 -0.90
C ALA A 413 3.82 -5.07 -2.13
N GLY A 414 3.73 -4.48 -3.31
CA GLY A 414 4.12 -5.09 -4.58
C GLY A 414 5.60 -4.94 -4.88
N LEU A 415 6.12 -3.73 -4.79
CA LEU A 415 7.53 -3.41 -5.07
C LEU A 415 8.44 -3.69 -3.87
N GLY A 416 7.96 -3.40 -2.65
CA GLY A 416 8.74 -3.59 -1.43
C GLY A 416 9.87 -2.57 -1.27
N SER A 417 9.60 -1.30 -1.55
CA SER A 417 10.59 -0.23 -1.47
C SER A 417 10.90 0.15 -0.03
N MET A 418 12.19 0.08 0.36
CA MET A 418 12.67 0.72 1.57
C MET A 418 12.53 2.24 1.47
N GLY A 419 12.25 2.90 2.60
CA GLY A 419 12.07 4.35 2.68
C GLY A 419 10.68 4.84 2.26
N TYR A 420 9.71 3.93 2.10
CA TYR A 420 8.33 4.28 1.72
C TYR A 420 7.57 4.98 2.85
N SER A 421 7.71 4.52 4.09
CA SER A 421 6.80 4.86 5.19
C SER A 421 6.73 6.36 5.50
N ILE A 422 7.87 7.04 5.67
CA ILE A 422 7.92 8.46 6.07
C ILE A 422 7.30 9.36 5.00
N PRO A 423 7.72 9.32 3.72
CA PRO A 423 7.10 10.16 2.70
C PRO A 423 5.64 9.79 2.42
N ALA A 424 5.27 8.52 2.46
CA ALA A 424 3.86 8.12 2.33
C ALA A 424 3.01 8.71 3.45
N ALA A 425 3.54 8.80 4.68
CA ALA A 425 2.85 9.45 5.80
C ALA A 425 2.62 10.94 5.55
N VAL A 426 3.51 11.64 4.84
CA VAL A 426 3.27 13.01 4.39
C VAL A 426 1.99 13.08 3.56
N GLY A 427 1.89 12.26 2.52
CA GLY A 427 0.73 12.24 1.63
C GLY A 427 -0.56 11.81 2.33
N VAL A 428 -0.50 10.79 3.18
CA VAL A 428 -1.65 10.31 3.96
C VAL A 428 -2.13 11.41 4.92
N ALA A 429 -1.23 12.08 5.64
CA ALA A 429 -1.57 13.15 6.57
C ALA A 429 -2.19 14.37 5.86
N VAL A 430 -1.65 14.75 4.69
CA VAL A 430 -2.20 15.81 3.84
C VAL A 430 -3.62 15.45 3.38
N GLY A 431 -3.82 14.23 2.89
CA GLY A 431 -5.11 13.81 2.36
C GLY A 431 -6.19 13.56 3.42
N SER A 432 -5.83 12.92 4.51
CA SER A 432 -6.78 12.51 5.57
C SER A 432 -7.02 13.59 6.63
N LYS A 433 -6.05 14.48 6.83
CA LYS A 433 -6.05 15.55 7.86
C LYS A 433 -6.17 15.02 9.31
N VAL A 434 -5.79 13.77 9.53
CA VAL A 434 -5.76 13.13 10.86
C VAL A 434 -4.36 12.63 11.18
N PRO A 435 -4.02 12.37 12.47
CA PRO A 435 -2.72 11.84 12.84
C PRO A 435 -2.37 10.58 12.05
N THR A 436 -1.16 10.57 11.50
CA THR A 436 -0.60 9.46 10.71
C THR A 436 0.66 8.94 11.38
N TYR A 437 0.80 7.62 11.45
CA TYR A 437 1.86 6.95 12.17
C TYR A 437 2.76 6.21 11.19
N ALA A 438 3.97 6.73 11.00
CA ALA A 438 4.97 6.10 10.14
C ALA A 438 5.80 5.10 10.95
N VAL A 439 5.71 3.83 10.62
CA VAL A 439 6.53 2.76 11.23
C VAL A 439 7.61 2.37 10.23
N THR A 440 8.86 2.45 10.63
CA THR A 440 10.02 2.18 9.78
C THR A 440 11.14 1.51 10.58
N GLY A 441 12.00 0.76 9.91
CA GLY A 441 13.29 0.35 10.47
C GLY A 441 14.35 1.44 10.27
N ASP A 442 15.49 1.30 10.93
CA ASP A 442 16.63 2.22 10.80
C ASP A 442 17.12 2.35 9.34
N GLY A 443 17.25 1.25 8.61
CA GLY A 443 17.62 1.28 7.18
C GLY A 443 16.60 1.98 6.30
N GLY A 444 15.29 1.76 6.54
CA GLY A 444 14.22 2.42 5.81
C GLY A 444 14.16 3.92 6.11
N ALA A 445 14.25 4.30 7.37
CA ALA A 445 14.26 5.69 7.82
C ALA A 445 15.38 6.50 7.14
N GLN A 446 16.55 5.90 7.00
CA GLN A 446 17.72 6.54 6.41
C GLN A 446 17.53 6.90 4.93
N MET A 447 16.74 6.13 4.17
CA MET A 447 16.59 6.32 2.72
C MET A 447 15.80 7.59 2.34
N ASN A 448 14.89 8.04 3.18
CA ASN A 448 14.10 9.25 2.96
C ASN A 448 14.03 10.14 4.20
N ILE A 449 15.13 10.19 4.97
CA ILE A 449 15.23 10.97 6.21
C ILE A 449 14.98 12.47 6.00
N GLN A 450 15.27 13.01 4.81
CA GLN A 450 15.07 14.40 4.45
C GLN A 450 13.59 14.83 4.51
N GLU A 451 12.65 13.89 4.44
CA GLU A 451 11.21 14.19 4.55
C GLU A 451 10.81 14.63 5.98
N LEU A 452 11.69 14.45 6.96
CA LEU A 452 11.52 15.07 8.28
C LEU A 452 11.43 16.59 8.17
N ASN A 453 12.14 17.21 7.21
CA ASN A 453 12.02 18.64 6.95
C ASN A 453 10.61 19.00 6.41
N THR A 454 10.09 18.23 5.48
CA THR A 454 8.73 18.41 4.93
C THR A 454 7.69 18.33 6.06
N ILE A 455 7.78 17.32 6.91
CA ILE A 455 6.89 17.12 8.07
C ILE A 455 6.97 18.28 9.04
N ALA A 456 8.18 18.69 9.43
CA ALA A 456 8.40 19.76 10.40
C ALA A 456 7.92 21.13 9.87
N LYS A 457 8.28 21.49 8.63
CA LYS A 457 7.93 22.80 8.04
C LYS A 457 6.45 22.94 7.76
N SER A 458 5.80 21.86 7.33
CA SER A 458 4.35 21.84 7.09
C SER A 458 3.54 21.53 8.35
N ARG A 459 4.19 21.31 9.50
CA ARG A 459 3.57 20.93 10.78
C ARG A 459 2.54 19.81 10.63
N LEU A 460 2.90 18.79 9.84
CA LEU A 460 2.00 17.67 9.59
C LEU A 460 1.85 16.80 10.84
N PRO A 461 0.66 16.30 11.14
CA PRO A 461 0.41 15.47 12.31
C PRO A 461 0.97 14.04 12.11
N VAL A 462 2.26 13.92 11.84
CA VAL A 462 2.96 12.66 11.60
C VAL A 462 3.75 12.25 12.84
N LYS A 463 3.50 11.03 13.32
CA LYS A 463 4.27 10.38 14.38
C LYS A 463 5.12 9.30 13.75
N ILE A 464 6.42 9.32 13.99
CA ILE A 464 7.38 8.40 13.38
C ILE A 464 7.88 7.45 14.47
N LEU A 465 7.71 6.15 14.28
CA LEU A 465 8.29 5.11 15.10
C LEU A 465 9.43 4.44 14.33
N VAL A 466 10.66 4.66 14.78
CA VAL A 466 11.85 4.04 14.21
C VAL A 466 12.24 2.84 15.06
N LEU A 467 12.17 1.65 14.47
CA LEU A 467 12.66 0.41 15.06
C LEU A 467 14.16 0.28 14.73
N ASN A 468 15.02 0.73 15.65
CA ASN A 468 16.46 0.78 15.47
C ASN A 468 17.12 -0.46 16.07
N ASN A 469 17.31 -1.49 15.24
CA ASN A 469 18.05 -2.70 15.61
C ASN A 469 19.51 -2.67 15.13
N LYS A 470 19.96 -1.55 14.58
CA LYS A 470 21.32 -1.34 14.04
C LYS A 470 21.72 -2.38 12.99
N ALA A 471 20.72 -2.82 12.22
CA ALA A 471 20.91 -3.91 11.27
C ALA A 471 19.80 -3.98 10.21
N LEU A 472 20.11 -4.58 9.07
CA LEU A 472 19.13 -5.00 8.08
C LEU A 472 18.51 -6.35 8.47
N GLY A 473 17.67 -6.35 9.52
CA GLY A 473 17.20 -7.55 10.20
C GLY A 473 16.53 -8.58 9.30
N HIS A 474 15.77 -8.16 8.28
CA HIS A 474 15.16 -9.10 7.32
C HIS A 474 16.21 -9.84 6.48
N ILE A 475 17.30 -9.18 6.11
CA ILE A 475 18.40 -9.80 5.37
C ILE A 475 19.20 -10.74 6.27
N ILE A 476 19.39 -10.39 7.55
CA ILE A 476 20.03 -11.29 8.52
C ILE A 476 19.26 -12.62 8.64
N VAL A 477 17.92 -12.58 8.67
CA VAL A 477 17.12 -13.81 8.67
C VAL A 477 17.43 -14.66 7.45
N PHE A 478 17.54 -14.05 6.27
CA PHE A 478 17.91 -14.76 5.04
C PHE A 478 19.34 -15.31 5.10
N GLN A 479 20.31 -14.51 5.54
CA GLN A 479 21.72 -14.92 5.66
C GLN A 479 21.88 -16.08 6.65
N LYS A 480 21.18 -16.03 7.77
CA LYS A 480 21.17 -17.11 8.76
C LYS A 480 20.60 -18.41 8.20
N HIS A 481 19.55 -18.29 7.39
CA HIS A 481 18.85 -19.48 6.88
C HIS A 481 19.54 -20.12 5.68
N TYR A 482 20.10 -19.33 4.76
CA TYR A 482 20.60 -19.81 3.47
C TYR A 482 22.12 -19.66 3.28
N LEU A 483 22.80 -18.85 4.12
CA LEU A 483 24.21 -18.47 3.93
C LEU A 483 25.08 -18.72 5.16
N ASP A 484 24.75 -19.74 5.98
CA ASP A 484 25.52 -20.12 7.17
C ASP A 484 25.80 -18.95 8.13
N ASP A 485 24.84 -18.03 8.27
CA ASP A 485 24.92 -16.81 9.10
C ASP A 485 26.10 -15.88 8.74
N ARG A 486 26.57 -15.88 7.49
CA ARG A 486 27.59 -14.95 7.01
C ARG A 486 26.93 -13.56 6.81
N ARG A 487 27.11 -12.69 7.79
CA ARG A 487 26.49 -11.36 7.87
C ARG A 487 27.36 -10.29 7.23
N ILE A 488 27.27 -10.10 5.92
CA ILE A 488 28.01 -9.07 5.17
C ILE A 488 27.05 -7.93 4.85
N ALA A 489 27.48 -6.68 5.07
CA ALA A 489 26.75 -5.43 4.80
C ALA A 489 25.38 -5.32 5.52
N THR A 490 25.23 -5.92 6.70
CA THR A 490 23.95 -6.03 7.38
C THR A 490 23.95 -5.63 8.84
N THR A 491 25.10 -5.50 9.50
CA THR A 491 25.17 -5.19 10.93
C THR A 491 26.22 -4.14 11.25
N GLU A 492 25.98 -3.32 12.28
CA GLU A 492 26.98 -2.42 12.85
C GLU A 492 28.16 -3.20 13.46
N ALA A 493 27.88 -4.30 14.13
CA ALA A 493 28.91 -5.17 14.72
C ALA A 493 29.85 -5.76 13.66
N GLY A 494 29.39 -5.96 12.44
CA GLY A 494 30.20 -6.36 11.28
C GLY A 494 31.07 -5.22 10.70
N GLY A 495 30.81 -3.97 11.10
CA GLY A 495 31.53 -2.79 10.67
C GLY A 495 31.24 -2.28 9.27
N ASP A 496 30.20 -2.82 8.62
CA ASP A 496 29.85 -2.54 7.23
C ASP A 496 28.41 -2.02 7.03
N TYR A 497 27.67 -1.83 8.12
CA TYR A 497 26.38 -1.15 8.19
C TYR A 497 26.44 -0.08 9.28
N HIS A 498 25.83 1.07 9.04
CA HIS A 498 25.84 2.19 9.98
C HIS A 498 24.43 2.70 10.21
N SER A 499 23.97 2.61 11.44
CA SER A 499 22.76 3.28 11.92
C SER A 499 23.14 4.64 12.53
N CYS A 500 22.16 5.49 12.77
CA CYS A 500 22.37 6.80 13.37
C CYS A 500 21.43 7.01 14.56
N ASP A 501 21.65 8.07 15.34
CA ASP A 501 20.75 8.54 16.39
C ASP A 501 19.58 9.28 15.73
N PHE A 502 18.47 8.58 15.47
CA PHE A 502 17.30 9.16 14.82
C PHE A 502 16.60 10.19 15.69
N ALA A 503 16.63 10.04 17.01
CA ALA A 503 16.10 11.04 17.91
C ALA A 503 16.89 12.35 17.85
N ALA A 504 18.23 12.28 17.72
CA ALA A 504 19.06 13.47 17.50
C ALA A 504 18.77 14.11 16.14
N LEU A 505 18.63 13.32 15.07
CA LEU A 505 18.26 13.82 13.75
C LEU A 505 16.87 14.47 13.77
N GLY A 506 15.88 13.85 14.39
CA GLY A 506 14.55 14.44 14.52
C GLY A 506 14.59 15.81 15.19
N ARG A 507 15.36 15.94 16.28
CA ARG A 507 15.57 17.26 16.96
C ARG A 507 16.25 18.26 16.03
N ALA A 508 17.23 17.86 15.24
CA ALA A 508 17.92 18.74 14.29
C ALA A 508 16.98 19.28 13.19
N TYR A 509 15.97 18.49 12.79
CA TYR A 509 14.90 18.92 11.89
C TYR A 509 13.79 19.74 12.59
N GLY A 510 13.84 19.87 13.93
CA GLY A 510 12.83 20.60 14.69
C GLY A 510 11.61 19.76 15.10
N ILE A 511 11.73 18.42 15.10
CA ILE A 511 10.68 17.49 15.52
C ILE A 511 10.95 17.07 16.98
N ARG A 512 9.91 17.05 17.82
CA ARG A 512 9.98 16.49 19.17
C ARG A 512 10.38 15.02 19.06
N SER A 513 11.47 14.62 19.71
CA SER A 513 12.04 13.28 19.49
C SER A 513 12.48 12.64 20.80
N TYR A 514 12.10 11.39 20.95
CA TYR A 514 12.25 10.60 22.16
C TYR A 514 12.97 9.29 21.87
N LYS A 515 13.84 8.85 22.80
CA LYS A 515 14.37 7.49 22.82
C LYS A 515 13.54 6.65 23.81
N ILE A 516 13.22 5.47 23.40
CA ILE A 516 12.40 4.50 24.14
C ILE A 516 13.27 3.26 24.37
N PHE A 517 13.42 2.87 25.62
CA PHE A 517 14.25 1.72 26.03
C PHE A 517 13.42 0.54 26.51
N ASP A 518 12.15 0.78 26.89
CA ASP A 518 11.20 -0.24 27.30
C ASP A 518 9.83 0.05 26.68
N ILE A 519 9.11 -1.01 26.30
CA ILE A 519 7.79 -0.88 25.63
C ILE A 519 6.81 -0.07 26.50
N GLY A 520 6.82 -0.29 27.82
CA GLY A 520 5.94 0.42 28.76
C GLY A 520 6.20 1.92 28.84
N GLU A 521 7.37 2.42 28.42
CA GLU A 521 7.64 3.86 28.37
C GLU A 521 6.73 4.59 27.36
N LEU A 522 6.19 3.88 26.37
CA LEU A 522 5.26 4.47 25.40
C LEU A 522 3.96 5.00 26.06
N ASP A 523 3.58 4.45 27.21
CA ASP A 523 2.35 4.85 27.92
C ASP A 523 2.38 6.32 28.37
N GLN A 524 3.55 6.85 28.70
CA GLN A 524 3.71 8.25 29.12
C GLN A 524 3.56 9.26 27.97
N TYR A 525 3.58 8.77 26.71
CA TYR A 525 3.49 9.61 25.50
C TYR A 525 2.12 9.56 24.81
N GLN A 526 1.08 9.03 25.45
CA GLN A 526 -0.25 8.92 24.84
C GLN A 526 -0.78 10.27 24.33
N ASP A 527 -0.57 11.35 25.06
CA ASP A 527 -0.98 12.68 24.66
C ASP A 527 -0.19 13.15 23.42
N VAL A 528 1.11 12.85 23.38
CA VAL A 528 1.97 13.18 22.21
C VAL A 528 1.55 12.36 21.00
N LEU A 529 1.16 11.09 21.16
CA LEU A 529 0.68 10.27 20.06
C LEU A 529 -0.64 10.78 19.48
N ARG A 530 -1.45 11.50 20.25
CA ARG A 530 -2.79 11.95 19.86
C ARG A 530 -2.86 13.41 19.43
N ASP A 531 -1.87 14.22 19.79
CA ASP A 531 -1.86 15.64 19.42
C ASP A 531 -1.59 15.86 17.91
N ALA A 532 -1.71 17.10 17.45
CA ALA A 532 -1.54 17.46 16.04
C ALA A 532 -0.08 17.77 15.65
N GLU A 533 0.87 17.80 16.60
CA GLU A 533 2.26 18.18 16.32
C GLU A 533 3.09 16.96 15.92
N PRO A 534 4.09 17.09 15.02
CA PRO A 534 4.95 15.97 14.66
C PRO A 534 5.80 15.49 15.85
N ALA A 535 6.06 14.17 15.86
CA ALA A 535 6.95 13.57 16.85
C ALA A 535 7.68 12.35 16.27
N LEU A 536 8.87 12.04 16.82
CA LEU A 536 9.65 10.87 16.48
C LEU A 536 9.97 10.07 17.76
N PHE A 537 9.76 8.77 17.68
CA PHE A 537 10.09 7.79 18.73
C PHE A 537 11.10 6.82 18.15
N GLU A 538 12.26 6.75 18.74
CA GLU A 538 13.30 5.77 18.40
C GLU A 538 13.35 4.68 19.46
N VAL A 539 13.10 3.43 19.03
CA VAL A 539 13.19 2.25 19.91
C VAL A 539 14.43 1.46 19.53
N GLU A 540 15.40 1.41 20.42
CA GLU A 540 16.61 0.58 20.25
C GLU A 540 16.35 -0.80 20.86
N PHE A 541 16.65 -1.87 20.10
CA PHE A 541 16.48 -3.25 20.59
C PHE A 541 17.37 -4.24 19.82
N GLU A 542 17.58 -5.41 20.42
CA GLU A 542 18.22 -6.53 19.71
C GLU A 542 17.19 -7.25 18.84
N ASP A 543 17.49 -7.41 17.55
CA ASP A 543 16.59 -8.08 16.60
C ASP A 543 16.50 -9.58 16.90
N CYS A 544 15.30 -10.02 17.24
CA CYS A 544 14.97 -11.43 17.50
C CYS A 544 14.59 -12.20 16.23
N GLY A 545 14.64 -11.55 15.04
CA GLY A 545 14.19 -12.12 13.77
C GLY A 545 12.66 -12.16 13.66
N MET A 546 12.16 -13.05 12.82
CA MET A 546 10.72 -13.22 12.54
C MET A 546 10.26 -14.62 12.92
N LEU A 547 9.07 -14.72 13.49
CA LEU A 547 8.40 -15.99 13.78
C LEU A 547 6.99 -16.01 13.17
N PRO A 548 6.47 -17.15 12.72
CA PRO A 548 7.22 -18.41 12.56
C PRO A 548 8.19 -18.36 11.38
N ASN A 549 9.24 -19.16 11.44
CA ASN A 549 10.10 -19.41 10.28
C ASN A 549 9.40 -20.36 9.32
N ILE A 550 8.86 -19.82 8.25
CA ILE A 550 8.14 -20.61 7.24
C ILE A 550 9.11 -21.14 6.22
N HIS A 551 9.25 -22.46 6.19
CA HIS A 551 10.05 -23.18 5.19
C HIS A 551 9.16 -23.61 4.02
N GLY A 552 8.94 -22.70 3.07
CA GLY A 552 8.53 -23.09 1.72
C GLY A 552 7.14 -23.69 1.53
N GLY A 553 6.10 -23.16 2.18
CA GLY A 553 4.71 -23.50 1.82
C GLY A 553 4.19 -24.84 2.30
N LEU A 554 4.87 -25.44 3.26
CA LEU A 554 4.50 -26.69 3.88
C LEU A 554 3.37 -26.53 4.91
N ASP A 555 2.93 -27.64 5.48
CA ASP A 555 1.98 -27.69 6.58
C ASP A 555 2.32 -26.63 7.64
N PRO A 556 1.42 -25.69 7.93
CA PRO A 556 1.67 -24.59 8.86
C PRO A 556 2.02 -25.06 10.29
N LEU A 557 1.69 -26.31 10.64
CA LEU A 557 2.04 -26.89 11.93
C LEU A 557 3.52 -27.31 12.03
N THR A 558 4.19 -27.54 10.89
CA THR A 558 5.60 -27.96 10.84
C THR A 558 6.59 -26.80 10.73
N ASN A 559 6.10 -25.54 10.68
CA ASN A 559 6.97 -24.36 10.67
C ASN A 559 7.74 -24.23 11.99
N GLY A 560 8.98 -23.74 11.93
CA GLY A 560 9.79 -23.49 13.13
C GLY A 560 9.39 -22.20 13.88
N PRO A 561 9.58 -22.14 15.20
CA PRO A 561 9.89 -23.25 16.11
C PRO A 561 8.73 -24.25 16.23
N GLU A 562 9.00 -25.45 16.74
CA GLU A 562 7.92 -26.40 17.04
C GLU A 562 6.93 -25.81 18.04
N LEU A 563 5.65 -26.07 17.79
CA LEU A 563 4.61 -25.65 18.74
C LEU A 563 4.74 -26.41 20.06
N PRO A 564 4.46 -25.78 21.20
CA PRO A 564 4.29 -26.50 22.46
C PRO A 564 3.29 -27.63 22.31
N LYS A 565 3.58 -28.79 22.90
CA LYS A 565 2.79 -30.00 22.71
C LYS A 565 1.31 -29.83 23.06
N ASP A 566 1.03 -29.11 24.15
CA ASP A 566 -0.32 -28.80 24.59
C ASP A 566 -1.09 -27.92 23.59
N VAL A 567 -0.40 -26.96 22.94
CA VAL A 567 -0.97 -26.12 21.87
C VAL A 567 -1.23 -26.97 20.63
N LEU A 568 -0.25 -27.81 20.22
CA LEU A 568 -0.40 -28.69 19.05
C LEU A 568 -1.56 -29.66 19.24
N ASP A 569 -1.66 -30.30 20.41
CA ASP A 569 -2.75 -31.22 20.76
C ASP A 569 -4.12 -30.51 20.75
N ALA A 570 -4.17 -29.25 21.24
CA ALA A 570 -5.38 -28.46 21.21
C ALA A 570 -5.80 -28.12 19.76
N VAL A 571 -4.87 -27.66 18.94
CA VAL A 571 -5.12 -27.32 17.52
C VAL A 571 -5.61 -28.56 16.76
N ASN A 572 -4.93 -29.70 16.91
CA ASN A 572 -5.32 -30.96 16.26
C ASN A 572 -6.75 -31.38 16.63
N ARG A 573 -7.09 -31.31 17.93
CA ARG A 573 -8.45 -31.64 18.39
C ARG A 573 -9.51 -30.68 17.84
N ILE A 574 -9.23 -29.36 17.84
CA ILE A 574 -10.19 -28.32 17.40
C ILE A 574 -10.40 -28.42 15.88
N MET A 575 -9.34 -28.55 15.12
CA MET A 575 -9.38 -28.51 13.66
C MET A 575 -9.67 -29.88 13.04
N GLY A 576 -9.57 -30.97 13.80
CA GLY A 576 -9.84 -32.34 13.37
C GLY A 576 -8.73 -32.90 12.45
N PHE A 577 -7.46 -32.69 12.85
CA PHE A 577 -6.30 -33.31 12.21
C PHE A 577 -6.13 -34.77 12.66
#